data_bf5909a616c04b07f72976b911c487cd
#
_entry.id   bf5909a616c04b07f72976b911c487cd
#
_cell.length_a   1.000
_cell.length_b   1.000
_cell.length_c   1.000
_cell.angle_alpha   90.00
_cell.angle_beta   90.00
_cell.angle_gamma   90.00
#
_symmetry.space_group_name_H-M   'P 1'
#
loop_
_entity.id
_entity.type
_entity.pdbx_description
1 polymer ?
#
loop_
_entity_poly.entity_id
_entity_poly.type
_entity_poly.pdbx_seq_one_letter_code
_entity_poly.pdbx_strand_id
1 'polypeptide(L)'
;MILLGILAVFLYYESSQNTEKVKVQIPISEVTDIIAEKLHIDSKTIPPKPIESITPKCSGSTECFSGKITKITDGDTIKVNDKSIRFALASAPELNTLEGKVAKDFVSSICPVGSIVLVDEDDGQPEGSFDRMIAVVYCNDLNLNEQILESGNAKISTLFCSESEFAEEHWAKKFGCNE
;
A
#
# COMPACT_ATOMS: atom_id res chain seq x y z
N MET A 1 14.47 32.13 -49.98
CA MET A 1 15.37 31.23 -49.20
C MET A 1 14.68 30.50 -48.03
N ILE A 2 13.38 30.64 -47.81
CA ILE A 2 12.67 29.98 -46.70
C ILE A 2 12.06 28.64 -47.11
N LEU A 3 11.78 28.39 -48.37
CA LEU A 3 11.15 27.18 -48.89
C LEU A 3 12.05 25.93 -48.89
N LEU A 4 13.36 26.10 -48.94
CA LEU A 4 14.33 24.99 -48.97
C LEU A 4 14.58 24.38 -47.57
N GLY A 5 14.36 25.14 -46.52
CA GLY A 5 14.50 24.66 -45.13
C GLY A 5 13.37 23.71 -44.67
N ILE A 6 12.16 23.91 -45.18
CA ILE A 6 10.98 23.10 -44.80
C ILE A 6 11.04 21.72 -45.44
N LEU A 7 11.60 21.60 -46.68
CA LEU A 7 11.71 20.32 -47.36
C LEU A 7 12.77 19.42 -46.68
N ALA A 8 13.85 19.99 -46.17
CA ALA A 8 14.89 19.22 -45.46
C ALA A 8 14.40 18.65 -44.13
N VAL A 9 13.55 19.40 -43.42
CA VAL A 9 12.96 18.93 -42.13
C VAL A 9 11.94 17.79 -42.37
N PHE A 10 11.19 17.85 -43.46
CA PHE A 10 10.24 16.80 -43.84
C PHE A 10 10.93 15.50 -44.22
N LEU A 11 12.04 15.58 -45.00
CA LEU A 11 12.81 14.40 -45.39
C LEU A 11 13.53 13.75 -44.20
N TYR A 12 13.93 14.54 -43.21
CA TYR A 12 14.56 14.02 -42.00
C TYR A 12 13.54 13.31 -41.08
N TYR A 13 12.27 13.77 -41.06
CA TYR A 13 11.21 13.18 -40.28
C TYR A 13 10.71 11.83 -40.84
N GLU A 14 10.66 11.69 -42.17
CA GLU A 14 10.26 10.42 -42.80
C GLU A 14 11.35 9.34 -42.71
N SER A 15 12.63 9.71 -42.66
CA SER A 15 13.74 8.76 -42.48
C SER A 15 13.77 8.11 -41.07
N SER A 16 13.11 8.71 -40.09
CA SER A 16 13.06 8.20 -38.68
C SER A 16 11.99 7.18 -38.42
N GLN A 17 11.07 6.91 -39.37
CA GLN A 17 9.88 6.04 -39.14
C GLN A 17 10.08 4.60 -39.69
N ASN A 18 11.21 4.25 -40.26
CA ASN A 18 11.40 2.91 -40.81
C ASN A 18 12.27 2.03 -39.89
N THR A 19 11.86 1.89 -38.63
CA THR A 19 12.30 0.80 -37.76
C THR A 19 11.30 -0.33 -37.88
N GLU A 20 11.67 -1.30 -38.74
CA GLU A 20 11.00 -2.59 -38.83
C GLU A 20 10.94 -3.22 -37.43
N LYS A 21 9.73 -3.28 -36.85
CA LYS A 21 9.48 -3.97 -35.57
C LYS A 21 9.62 -5.47 -35.82
N VAL A 22 10.82 -6.00 -35.67
CA VAL A 22 11.05 -7.44 -35.58
C VAL A 22 10.38 -7.91 -34.29
N LYS A 23 9.18 -8.48 -34.39
CA LYS A 23 8.55 -9.23 -33.31
C LYS A 23 9.33 -10.54 -33.14
N VAL A 24 10.36 -10.50 -32.29
CA VAL A 24 10.98 -11.73 -31.80
C VAL A 24 10.03 -12.34 -30.78
N GLN A 25 9.31 -13.34 -31.20
CA GLN A 25 8.43 -14.12 -30.34
C GLN A 25 9.23 -15.30 -29.81
N ILE A 26 9.94 -15.09 -28.67
CA ILE A 26 10.64 -16.16 -27.99
C ILE A 26 9.62 -16.92 -27.16
N PRO A 27 9.42 -18.22 -27.33
CA PRO A 27 8.53 -19.00 -26.46
C PRO A 27 9.05 -18.98 -25.03
N ILE A 28 8.14 -18.81 -24.09
CA ILE A 28 8.43 -18.67 -22.64
C ILE A 28 9.27 -19.85 -22.11
N SER A 29 9.13 -21.04 -22.69
CA SER A 29 9.90 -22.23 -22.37
C SER A 29 11.41 -22.10 -22.62
N GLU A 30 11.82 -21.41 -23.68
CA GLU A 30 13.25 -21.21 -23.98
C GLU A 30 13.90 -20.17 -23.03
N VAL A 31 13.13 -19.20 -22.56
CA VAL A 31 13.64 -18.18 -21.64
C VAL A 31 13.89 -18.77 -20.25
N THR A 32 13.06 -19.70 -19.80
CA THR A 32 13.24 -20.39 -18.51
C THR A 32 14.50 -21.27 -18.49
N ASP A 33 14.80 -21.95 -19.59
CA ASP A 33 15.95 -22.83 -19.67
C ASP A 33 17.29 -22.05 -19.69
N ILE A 34 17.33 -20.89 -20.37
CA ILE A 34 18.52 -20.03 -20.43
C ILE A 34 18.83 -19.40 -19.06
N ILE A 35 17.80 -19.06 -18.29
CA ILE A 35 17.95 -18.47 -16.94
C ILE A 35 18.39 -19.53 -15.93
N ALA A 36 17.87 -20.74 -16.03
CA ALA A 36 18.25 -21.86 -15.16
C ALA A 36 19.71 -22.26 -15.31
N GLU A 37 20.22 -22.29 -16.55
CA GLU A 37 21.60 -22.67 -16.83
C GLU A 37 22.62 -21.61 -16.37
N LYS A 38 22.25 -20.32 -16.38
CA LYS A 38 23.16 -19.22 -16.00
C LYS A 38 23.27 -18.95 -14.50
N LEU A 39 22.28 -19.36 -13.70
CA LEU A 39 22.23 -19.07 -12.26
C LEU A 39 22.69 -20.19 -11.35
N HIS A 40 23.00 -21.40 -11.86
CA HIS A 40 23.42 -22.56 -11.04
C HIS A 40 22.57 -22.69 -9.76
N ILE A 41 21.25 -22.48 -9.88
CA ILE A 41 20.32 -22.66 -8.76
C ILE A 41 19.97 -24.14 -8.71
N ASP A 42 20.60 -24.85 -7.78
CA ASP A 42 20.30 -26.26 -7.51
C ASP A 42 18.86 -26.34 -6.97
N SER A 43 17.96 -26.80 -7.82
CA SER A 43 16.51 -26.87 -7.60
C SER A 43 16.09 -27.82 -6.46
N LYS A 44 17.04 -28.35 -5.69
CA LYS A 44 16.82 -29.45 -4.73
C LYS A 44 16.82 -29.06 -3.25
N THR A 45 17.04 -27.79 -2.87
CA THR A 45 17.34 -27.51 -1.45
C THR A 45 16.53 -26.41 -0.76
N ILE A 46 15.45 -25.89 -1.36
CA ILE A 46 14.53 -25.04 -0.61
C ILE A 46 13.13 -25.62 -0.76
N PRO A 47 12.63 -26.37 0.22
CA PRO A 47 11.20 -26.65 0.27
C PRO A 47 10.50 -25.29 0.34
N PRO A 48 9.45 -25.03 -0.48
CA PRO A 48 8.67 -23.84 -0.33
C PRO A 48 8.16 -23.82 1.11
N LYS A 49 8.67 -22.86 1.91
CA LYS A 49 8.07 -22.58 3.22
C LYS A 49 6.60 -22.31 2.91
N PRO A 50 5.65 -23.01 3.54
CA PRO A 50 4.25 -22.66 3.36
C PRO A 50 4.14 -21.17 3.66
N ILE A 51 3.64 -20.39 2.71
CA ILE A 51 3.16 -19.04 2.98
C ILE A 51 1.95 -19.30 3.87
N GLU A 52 2.17 -19.24 5.19
CA GLU A 52 1.06 -19.16 6.13
C GLU A 52 0.29 -17.94 5.69
N SER A 53 -0.89 -18.17 5.15
CA SER A 53 -1.88 -17.13 4.92
C SER A 53 -2.16 -16.56 6.31
N ILE A 54 -1.52 -15.46 6.65
CA ILE A 54 -1.84 -14.67 7.84
C ILE A 54 -3.16 -14.01 7.50
N THR A 55 -4.26 -14.74 7.70
CA THR A 55 -5.58 -14.13 7.71
C THR A 55 -5.58 -13.17 8.90
N PRO A 56 -5.80 -11.87 8.67
CA PRO A 56 -5.88 -10.91 9.76
C PRO A 56 -6.93 -11.41 10.75
N LYS A 57 -6.51 -11.55 11.98
CA LYS A 57 -7.37 -11.99 13.08
C LYS A 57 -7.52 -10.80 13.99
N CYS A 58 -8.76 -10.55 14.40
CA CYS A 58 -9.01 -9.56 15.44
C CYS A 58 -8.30 -9.94 16.73
N SER A 59 -7.73 -8.95 17.39
CA SER A 59 -7.15 -9.03 18.71
C SER A 59 -8.14 -8.46 19.76
N GLY A 60 -7.80 -8.61 21.03
CA GLY A 60 -8.51 -7.96 22.11
C GLY A 60 -9.96 -8.39 22.31
N SER A 61 -10.74 -7.47 22.86
CA SER A 61 -12.14 -7.71 23.31
C SER A 61 -13.12 -6.66 22.81
N THR A 62 -12.65 -5.56 22.23
CA THR A 62 -13.49 -4.50 21.67
C THR A 62 -14.10 -4.89 20.31
N GLU A 63 -14.65 -3.93 19.60
CA GLU A 63 -15.40 -4.21 18.38
C GLU A 63 -14.48 -4.64 17.25
N CYS A 64 -14.75 -5.81 16.67
CA CYS A 64 -14.14 -6.26 15.45
C CYS A 64 -15.21 -6.59 14.41
N PHE A 65 -15.14 -5.96 13.23
CA PHE A 65 -16.16 -6.14 12.21
C PHE A 65 -15.62 -5.96 10.80
N SER A 66 -16.29 -6.57 9.83
CA SER A 66 -16.06 -6.30 8.41
C SER A 66 -17.06 -5.29 7.87
N GLY A 67 -16.59 -4.39 7.02
CA GLY A 67 -17.45 -3.38 6.41
C GLY A 67 -16.89 -2.84 5.10
N LYS A 68 -17.68 -2.04 4.41
CA LYS A 68 -17.30 -1.42 3.15
C LYS A 68 -16.77 -0.01 3.39
N ILE A 69 -15.64 0.33 2.79
CA ILE A 69 -15.18 1.73 2.74
C ILE A 69 -16.18 2.55 1.94
N THR A 70 -16.78 3.55 2.58
CA THR A 70 -17.71 4.49 1.96
C THR A 70 -17.06 5.83 1.64
N LYS A 71 -15.95 6.17 2.34
CA LYS A 71 -15.19 7.40 2.13
C LYS A 71 -13.76 7.23 2.63
N ILE A 72 -12.79 7.82 1.93
CA ILE A 72 -11.45 8.09 2.45
C ILE A 72 -11.43 9.57 2.78
N THR A 73 -11.32 9.91 4.06
CA THR A 73 -11.37 11.29 4.56
C THR A 73 -10.02 11.96 4.33
N ASP A 74 -8.96 11.34 4.83
CA ASP A 74 -7.58 11.77 4.69
C ASP A 74 -6.64 10.54 4.70
N GLY A 75 -5.35 10.73 4.99
CA GLY A 75 -4.35 9.67 4.95
C GLY A 75 -4.43 8.67 6.11
N ASP A 76 -5.10 9.01 7.21
CA ASP A 76 -5.21 8.15 8.39
C ASP A 76 -6.65 8.00 8.90
N THR A 77 -7.62 8.46 8.13
CA THR A 77 -9.04 8.41 8.51
C THR A 77 -9.91 7.98 7.33
N ILE A 78 -10.68 6.92 7.52
CA ILE A 78 -11.64 6.41 6.53
C ILE A 78 -13.03 6.30 7.17
N LYS A 79 -14.07 6.17 6.33
CA LYS A 79 -15.39 5.73 6.76
C LYS A 79 -15.65 4.31 6.30
N VAL A 80 -16.01 3.45 7.24
CA VAL A 80 -16.42 2.06 6.99
C VAL A 80 -17.88 1.94 7.37
N ASN A 81 -18.72 1.65 6.39
CA ASN A 81 -20.18 1.81 6.53
C ASN A 81 -20.49 3.26 6.99
N ASP A 82 -21.06 3.41 8.18
CA ASP A 82 -21.39 4.73 8.77
C ASP A 82 -20.38 5.18 9.83
N LYS A 83 -19.42 4.33 10.23
CA LYS A 83 -18.44 4.62 11.27
C LYS A 83 -17.23 5.35 10.71
N SER A 84 -16.76 6.36 11.40
CA SER A 84 -15.48 7.03 11.10
C SER A 84 -14.36 6.30 11.85
N ILE A 85 -13.35 5.84 11.11
CA ILE A 85 -12.23 5.05 11.64
C ILE A 85 -10.96 5.84 11.46
N ARG A 86 -10.25 6.09 12.56
CA ARG A 86 -8.90 6.62 12.55
C ARG A 86 -7.90 5.49 12.76
N PHE A 87 -6.86 5.47 11.98
CA PHE A 87 -5.82 4.45 12.07
C PHE A 87 -5.05 4.55 13.39
N ALA A 88 -5.08 3.49 14.19
CA ALA A 88 -4.31 3.38 15.42
C ALA A 88 -2.82 3.60 15.15
N LEU A 89 -2.15 4.35 16.02
CA LEU A 89 -0.71 4.64 15.98
C LEU A 89 -0.19 5.33 14.71
N ALA A 90 -1.01 5.61 13.69
CA ALA A 90 -0.59 6.30 12.49
C ALA A 90 -1.12 7.73 12.44
N SER A 91 -0.29 8.69 12.06
CA SER A 91 -0.66 10.09 11.91
C SER A 91 -0.16 10.64 10.58
N ALA A 92 -1.09 10.89 9.66
CA ALA A 92 -0.82 11.51 8.38
C ALA A 92 -0.84 13.04 8.46
N PRO A 93 -0.18 13.74 7.53
CA PRO A 93 -0.31 15.18 7.40
C PRO A 93 -1.76 15.59 7.07
N GLU A 94 -2.11 16.82 7.46
CA GLU A 94 -3.44 17.38 7.24
C GLU A 94 -3.78 17.50 5.74
N LEU A 95 -5.03 17.21 5.39
CA LEU A 95 -5.51 17.18 3.98
C LEU A 95 -5.36 18.51 3.23
N ASN A 96 -5.25 19.64 3.92
CA ASN A 96 -5.03 20.95 3.30
C ASN A 96 -3.58 21.14 2.81
N THR A 97 -2.67 20.22 3.09
CA THR A 97 -1.27 20.20 2.61
C THR A 97 -1.12 19.31 1.37
N LEU A 98 -0.01 19.46 0.66
CA LEU A 98 0.32 18.57 -0.45
C LEU A 98 0.58 17.14 0.04
N GLU A 99 1.33 17.02 1.12
CA GLU A 99 1.68 15.74 1.76
C GLU A 99 0.44 14.98 2.22
N GLY A 100 -0.54 15.69 2.82
CA GLY A 100 -1.81 15.08 3.22
C GLY A 100 -2.66 14.59 2.04
N LYS A 101 -2.61 15.29 0.90
CA LYS A 101 -3.25 14.80 -0.34
C LYS A 101 -2.56 13.53 -0.86
N VAL A 102 -1.22 13.51 -0.86
CA VAL A 102 -0.43 12.34 -1.25
C VAL A 102 -0.73 11.15 -0.34
N ALA A 103 -0.80 11.37 0.98
CA ALA A 103 -1.16 10.33 1.95
C ALA A 103 -2.55 9.74 1.67
N LYS A 104 -3.55 10.59 1.41
CA LYS A 104 -4.89 10.16 1.03
C LYS A 104 -4.92 9.38 -0.28
N ASP A 105 -4.21 9.86 -1.30
CA ASP A 105 -4.14 9.22 -2.61
C ASP A 105 -3.46 7.86 -2.50
N PHE A 106 -2.45 7.73 -1.65
CA PHE A 106 -1.80 6.46 -1.35
C PHE A 106 -2.80 5.45 -0.79
N VAL A 107 -3.54 5.80 0.29
CA VAL A 107 -4.56 4.91 0.87
C VAL A 107 -5.64 4.56 -0.17
N SER A 108 -6.05 5.53 -0.97
CA SER A 108 -7.03 5.31 -2.04
C SER A 108 -6.55 4.33 -3.12
N SER A 109 -5.23 4.28 -3.36
CA SER A 109 -4.63 3.41 -4.37
C SER A 109 -4.55 1.95 -3.92
N ILE A 110 -4.27 1.72 -2.63
CA ILE A 110 -4.12 0.36 -2.08
C ILE A 110 -5.45 -0.21 -1.57
N CYS A 111 -6.37 0.65 -1.15
CA CYS A 111 -7.69 0.24 -0.66
C CYS A 111 -8.76 1.27 -1.06
N PRO A 112 -9.30 1.21 -2.28
CA PRO A 112 -10.24 2.20 -2.79
C PRO A 112 -11.60 2.15 -2.11
N VAL A 113 -12.37 3.24 -2.24
CA VAL A 113 -13.79 3.27 -1.85
C VAL A 113 -14.53 2.10 -2.51
N GLY A 114 -15.32 1.40 -1.72
CA GLY A 114 -16.04 0.19 -2.12
C GLY A 114 -15.36 -1.11 -1.69
N SER A 115 -14.09 -1.09 -1.29
CA SER A 115 -13.39 -2.26 -0.73
C SER A 115 -14.04 -2.73 0.56
N ILE A 116 -14.00 -4.04 0.78
CA ILE A 116 -14.35 -4.64 2.07
C ILE A 116 -13.10 -4.71 2.91
N VAL A 117 -13.19 -4.24 4.15
CA VAL A 117 -12.11 -4.23 5.13
C VAL A 117 -12.54 -4.94 6.41
N LEU A 118 -11.56 -5.45 7.14
CA LEU A 118 -11.70 -5.85 8.53
C LEU A 118 -11.20 -4.68 9.39
N VAL A 119 -11.97 -4.29 10.39
CA VAL A 119 -11.65 -3.23 11.35
C VAL A 119 -11.54 -3.88 12.72
N ASP A 120 -10.42 -3.66 13.38
CA ASP A 120 -10.08 -4.17 14.70
C ASP A 120 -9.87 -2.96 15.63
N GLU A 121 -10.83 -2.70 16.50
CA GLU A 121 -10.84 -1.55 17.41
C GLU A 121 -9.77 -1.72 18.48
N ASP A 122 -9.05 -0.65 18.78
CA ASP A 122 -7.99 -0.62 19.79
C ASP A 122 -8.56 -0.73 21.21
N ASP A 123 -8.35 -1.86 21.88
CA ASP A 123 -8.78 -2.11 23.25
C ASP A 123 -8.25 -1.08 24.24
N GLY A 124 -7.10 -0.48 23.97
CA GLY A 124 -6.52 0.57 24.80
C GLY A 124 -7.13 1.94 24.58
N GLN A 125 -7.94 2.13 23.55
CA GLN A 125 -8.55 3.41 23.18
C GLN A 125 -10.05 3.29 22.81
N PRO A 126 -10.89 2.59 23.61
CA PRO A 126 -12.29 2.31 23.25
C PRO A 126 -13.18 3.56 23.23
N GLU A 127 -12.77 4.65 23.89
CA GLU A 127 -13.47 5.94 23.85
C GLU A 127 -13.28 6.66 22.51
N GLY A 128 -12.33 6.18 21.69
CA GLY A 128 -12.01 6.77 20.41
C GLY A 128 -11.44 8.20 20.51
N SER A 129 -11.54 8.95 19.41
CA SER A 129 -11.04 10.33 19.35
C SER A 129 -11.91 11.17 18.42
N PHE A 130 -12.56 12.21 18.92
CA PHE A 130 -13.40 13.10 18.11
C PHE A 130 -14.47 12.34 17.30
N ASP A 131 -15.27 11.52 17.95
CA ASP A 131 -16.30 10.65 17.36
C ASP A 131 -15.75 9.68 16.28
N ARG A 132 -14.46 9.32 16.36
CA ARG A 132 -13.83 8.32 15.51
C ARG A 132 -13.37 7.14 16.35
N MET A 133 -13.66 5.94 15.90
CA MET A 133 -13.07 4.72 16.41
C MET A 133 -11.58 4.68 16.09
N ILE A 134 -10.73 4.35 17.04
CA ILE A 134 -9.32 4.07 16.82
C ILE A 134 -9.17 2.59 16.52
N ALA A 135 -8.52 2.24 15.39
CA ALA A 135 -8.50 0.85 14.98
C ALA A 135 -7.28 0.54 14.06
N VAL A 136 -6.95 -0.73 13.97
CA VAL A 136 -6.19 -1.29 12.86
C VAL A 136 -7.17 -1.73 11.77
N VAL A 137 -6.82 -1.45 10.53
CA VAL A 137 -7.66 -1.76 9.36
C VAL A 137 -6.91 -2.67 8.39
N TYR A 138 -7.52 -3.78 8.06
CA TYR A 138 -6.98 -4.72 7.08
C TYR A 138 -7.79 -4.68 5.78
N CYS A 139 -7.11 -4.51 4.66
CA CYS A 139 -7.66 -4.50 3.31
C CYS A 139 -6.89 -5.49 2.44
N ASN A 140 -7.55 -6.51 1.89
CA ASN A 140 -6.89 -7.56 1.11
C ASN A 140 -5.67 -8.16 1.85
N ASP A 141 -5.83 -8.49 3.12
CA ASP A 141 -4.80 -9.01 4.03
C ASP A 141 -3.63 -8.05 4.33
N LEU A 142 -3.69 -6.81 3.87
CA LEU A 142 -2.71 -5.77 4.18
C LEU A 142 -3.17 -4.92 5.37
N ASN A 143 -2.30 -4.72 6.35
CA ASN A 143 -2.50 -3.77 7.43
C ASN A 143 -2.28 -2.34 6.89
N LEU A 144 -3.35 -1.56 6.73
CA LEU A 144 -3.27 -0.20 6.19
C LEU A 144 -2.48 0.75 7.09
N ASN A 145 -2.51 0.55 8.40
CA ASN A 145 -1.74 1.34 9.37
C ASN A 145 -0.23 1.16 9.13
N GLU A 146 0.22 -0.08 8.94
CA GLU A 146 1.60 -0.38 8.59
C GLU A 146 1.96 0.19 7.23
N GLN A 147 1.11 -0.02 6.22
CA GLN A 147 1.40 0.38 4.84
C GLN A 147 1.60 1.89 4.69
N ILE A 148 0.79 2.70 5.37
CA ILE A 148 0.96 4.16 5.29
C ILE A 148 2.22 4.64 6.01
N LEU A 149 2.65 3.98 7.08
CA LEU A 149 3.92 4.23 7.75
C LEU A 149 5.10 3.80 6.87
N GLU A 150 5.03 2.63 6.25
CA GLU A 150 6.07 2.12 5.34
C GLU A 150 6.28 3.01 4.12
N SER A 151 5.21 3.57 3.59
CA SER A 151 5.28 4.51 2.46
C SER A 151 5.90 5.87 2.81
N GLY A 152 6.09 6.16 4.10
CA GLY A 152 6.54 7.47 4.58
C GLY A 152 5.47 8.57 4.51
N ASN A 153 4.22 8.23 4.19
CA ASN A 153 3.11 9.18 4.09
C ASN A 153 2.44 9.46 5.46
N ALA A 154 2.81 8.73 6.50
CA ALA A 154 2.43 9.00 7.89
C ALA A 154 3.63 8.79 8.82
N LYS A 155 3.50 9.28 10.04
CA LYS A 155 4.44 9.03 11.15
C LYS A 155 3.75 8.25 12.23
N ILE A 156 4.54 7.44 12.96
CA ILE A 156 4.01 6.77 14.13
C ILE A 156 3.69 7.78 15.24
N SER A 157 2.56 7.58 15.88
CA SER A 157 2.08 8.42 16.99
C SER A 157 2.55 7.83 18.32
N THR A 158 3.83 8.04 18.66
CA THR A 158 4.48 7.42 19.82
C THR A 158 3.84 7.78 21.17
N LEU A 159 3.09 8.88 21.22
CA LEU A 159 2.34 9.29 22.42
C LEU A 159 1.31 8.24 22.88
N PHE A 160 0.84 7.41 21.96
CA PHE A 160 -0.19 6.40 22.25
C PHE A 160 0.37 4.98 22.36
N CYS A 161 1.70 4.80 22.26
CA CYS A 161 2.29 3.46 22.38
C CYS A 161 2.03 2.80 23.75
N SER A 162 1.94 3.61 24.82
CA SER A 162 1.66 3.08 26.17
C SER A 162 0.18 2.71 26.37
N GLU A 163 -0.70 3.11 25.48
CA GLU A 163 -2.15 2.92 25.60
C GLU A 163 -2.65 1.85 24.61
N SER A 164 -2.15 1.89 23.36
CA SER A 164 -2.60 1.02 22.29
C SER A 164 -2.20 -0.44 22.50
N GLU A 165 -3.13 -1.35 22.35
CA GLU A 165 -2.86 -2.79 22.36
C GLU A 165 -1.93 -3.22 21.20
N PHE A 166 -1.94 -2.45 20.10
CA PHE A 166 -1.11 -2.73 18.93
C PHE A 166 0.35 -2.28 19.06
N ALA A 167 0.73 -1.62 20.17
CA ALA A 167 2.09 -1.12 20.36
C ALA A 167 3.15 -2.23 20.37
N GLU A 168 2.77 -3.42 20.83
CA GLU A 168 3.63 -4.61 20.86
C GLU A 168 3.78 -5.33 19.52
N GLU A 169 2.97 -4.97 18.53
CA GLU A 169 3.03 -5.52 17.20
C GLU A 169 4.36 -5.18 16.49
N HIS A 170 4.83 -6.13 15.67
CA HIS A 170 6.11 -5.97 14.97
C HIS A 170 6.19 -4.65 14.18
N TRP A 171 5.12 -4.27 13.49
CA TRP A 171 5.08 -3.05 12.70
C TRP A 171 5.14 -1.79 13.57
N ALA A 172 4.44 -1.76 14.71
CA ALA A 172 4.46 -0.62 15.61
C ALA A 172 5.85 -0.41 16.21
N LYS A 173 6.51 -1.49 16.66
CA LYS A 173 7.89 -1.48 17.15
C LYS A 173 8.88 -1.03 16.07
N LYS A 174 8.73 -1.51 14.85
CA LYS A 174 9.56 -1.13 13.70
C LYS A 174 9.58 0.38 13.46
N PHE A 175 8.44 1.05 13.68
CA PHE A 175 8.29 2.49 13.45
C PHE A 175 8.49 3.35 14.70
N GLY A 176 8.63 2.79 15.90
CA GLY A 176 9.06 3.55 17.07
C GLY A 176 8.26 3.36 18.35
N CYS A 177 7.28 2.44 18.42
CA CYS A 177 6.71 2.00 19.69
C CYS A 177 7.72 1.05 20.38
N ASN A 178 8.87 1.58 20.74
CA ASN A 178 9.85 0.86 21.54
C ASN A 178 9.84 1.48 22.95
N GLU A 179 9.96 0.65 23.99
CA GLU A 179 10.19 1.11 25.36
C GLU A 179 11.48 1.92 25.50
#